data_84c23db3d7a4d7f6574efefac9c609eb
#
_entry.id   84c23db3d7a4d7f6574efefac9c609eb
#
_cell.length_a   1.000
_cell.length_b   1.000
_cell.length_c   1.000
_cell.angle_alpha   90.00
_cell.angle_beta   90.00
_cell.angle_gamma   90.00
#
_symmetry.space_group_name_H-M   'P 1'
#
loop_
_entity.id
_entity.type
_entity.pdbx_description
1 polymer ?
#
loop_
_entity_poly.entity_id
_entity_poly.type
_entity_poly.pdbx_seq_one_letter_code
_entity_poly.pdbx_strand_id
1 'polypeptide(L)'
;MDKEKNIQAVVSETEILHESSVNFLKIFEAYRVEKKISTRKLVQGLMSDRAFLDIKKGKYILAKSDWEFLMQRMGIVTEYFETIVSRKELEDWRIREDICLLILENQSEAKKRLEQYRSKCLKEKKEIPKIQNQFCMKITWLLSKSVLTAEELYDLSCKAVACTVAEEKWQEKLTTLYLGPAELETTLLTVWSLYLLGKTTKALELYWKIKCYPKDYEWEPRMQQMIIPQIAWLGMKLYQRLHMDDEALKVGENALELLRDQSSQRYVYPILQELISLEEMYGKEYKRIQQLKKFKVAFENVYEANKLPCMRMWQCSSIKNSYDVSLILKRMRYSMEKTQSEVCTDENGIPFLSIKQLSRIEKGENRPSGEVFRYLTQKMGRKIDWNMPMLETDSIQALSIRQDIMYWSGMRQYDKEKERIEKLKQIIGNDNLERPYIRQEILFTETSLKCETNIIIASEAMKLYYKALSCTFPIEYLSRKQLPFIRREEGMIISNIAYLYHKMGETSKAQELFEKLFAAFRPQQQLFRVNNSACAVMLGQYSSLLGDLKKYNNALIIDNINLQCEINHYSLSFISDLLYNEAWEYYEIDKNKYKREYRQKFLSAWKIAEFTKDWTSIAFYKEREKKYLS
;
A
#
# COMPACT_ATOMS: atom_id res chain seq x y z
N MET A 1 45.92 18.42 -19.35
CA MET A 1 44.58 18.97 -19.67
C MET A 1 43.49 17.89 -19.74
N ASP A 2 43.73 16.72 -20.33
CA ASP A 2 42.64 15.70 -20.45
C ASP A 2 42.36 14.90 -19.16
N LYS A 3 43.34 14.78 -18.25
CA LYS A 3 43.11 14.13 -16.97
C LYS A 3 42.30 14.99 -15.97
N GLU A 4 42.45 16.30 -16.03
CA GLU A 4 41.66 17.22 -15.15
C GLU A 4 40.22 17.38 -15.63
N LYS A 5 39.95 17.35 -16.94
CA LYS A 5 38.58 17.34 -17.47
C LYS A 5 37.85 16.06 -17.16
N ASN A 6 38.51 14.89 -17.14
CA ASN A 6 37.94 13.62 -16.74
C ASN A 6 37.68 13.58 -15.22
N ILE A 7 38.53 14.21 -14.40
CA ILE A 7 38.31 14.28 -12.95
C ILE A 7 37.14 15.23 -12.61
N GLN A 8 37.02 16.38 -13.32
CA GLN A 8 35.87 17.28 -13.15
C GLN A 8 34.56 16.68 -13.65
N ALA A 9 34.54 15.91 -14.73
CA ALA A 9 33.36 15.19 -15.19
C ALA A 9 32.96 14.08 -14.17
N VAL A 10 33.93 13.32 -13.66
CA VAL A 10 33.71 12.29 -12.64
C VAL A 10 33.31 12.91 -11.30
N VAL A 11 33.85 14.08 -10.92
CA VAL A 11 33.44 14.78 -9.69
C VAL A 11 32.05 15.37 -9.83
N SER A 12 31.68 15.95 -10.99
CA SER A 12 30.31 16.43 -11.25
C SER A 12 29.30 15.28 -11.33
N GLU A 13 29.67 14.15 -11.92
CA GLU A 13 28.86 12.92 -11.91
C GLU A 13 28.73 12.32 -10.50
N THR A 14 29.77 12.39 -9.69
CA THR A 14 29.72 11.92 -8.30
C THR A 14 28.85 12.83 -7.41
N GLU A 15 28.82 14.14 -7.68
CA GLU A 15 27.93 15.08 -7.02
C GLU A 15 26.49 14.91 -7.45
N ILE A 16 26.20 14.66 -8.72
CA ILE A 16 24.87 14.31 -9.24
C ILE A 16 24.42 12.94 -8.71
N LEU A 17 25.36 12.00 -8.51
CA LEU A 17 25.15 10.70 -7.90
C LEU A 17 24.75 10.80 -6.41
N HIS A 18 25.17 11.85 -5.71
CA HIS A 18 24.78 12.13 -4.33
C HIS A 18 23.36 12.74 -4.20
N GLU A 19 22.89 13.51 -5.19
CA GLU A 19 21.65 14.28 -5.03
C GLU A 19 20.37 13.44 -4.99
N SER A 20 20.28 12.33 -5.64
CA SER A 20 19.02 11.62 -5.83
C SER A 20 18.70 10.54 -4.78
N SER A 21 19.70 9.83 -4.26
CA SER A 21 19.55 9.03 -3.04
C SER A 21 19.40 9.93 -1.80
N VAL A 22 19.76 11.19 -1.95
CA VAL A 22 19.72 12.25 -0.96
C VAL A 22 18.28 12.69 -0.64
N ASN A 23 17.33 12.66 -1.60
CA ASN A 23 15.98 13.17 -1.30
C ASN A 23 15.21 12.32 -0.30
N PHE A 24 15.17 11.00 -0.48
CA PHE A 24 14.54 10.09 0.50
C PHE A 24 15.23 10.16 1.87
N LEU A 25 16.57 10.08 1.89
CA LEU A 25 17.35 10.14 3.13
C LEU A 25 17.30 11.54 3.78
N LYS A 26 17.18 12.61 3.02
CA LYS A 26 16.95 13.98 3.55
C LYS A 26 15.62 14.05 4.29
N ILE A 27 14.53 13.59 3.66
CA ILE A 27 13.20 13.53 4.29
C ILE A 27 13.25 12.73 5.59
N PHE A 28 13.85 11.53 5.52
CA PHE A 28 14.01 10.65 6.66
C PHE A 28 14.79 11.31 7.80
N GLU A 29 15.93 11.95 7.51
CA GLU A 29 16.74 12.62 8.51
C GLU A 29 16.09 13.90 9.04
N ALA A 30 15.46 14.71 8.18
CA ALA A 30 14.73 15.90 8.61
C ALA A 30 13.65 15.54 9.63
N TYR A 31 12.84 14.54 9.34
CA TYR A 31 11.79 14.08 10.24
C TYR A 31 12.34 13.45 11.52
N ARG A 32 13.39 12.62 11.42
CA ARG A 32 14.05 12.06 12.59
C ARG A 32 14.57 13.14 13.55
N VAL A 33 15.18 14.19 13.01
CA VAL A 33 15.66 15.35 13.78
C VAL A 33 14.51 16.13 14.40
N GLU A 34 13.46 16.39 13.63
CA GLU A 34 12.23 17.05 14.12
C GLU A 34 11.63 16.31 15.32
N LYS A 35 11.51 14.99 15.21
CA LYS A 35 11.01 14.11 16.29
C LYS A 35 12.06 13.85 17.39
N LYS A 36 13.26 14.42 17.31
CA LYS A 36 14.37 14.25 18.29
C LYS A 36 14.75 12.80 18.53
N ILE A 37 14.65 11.94 17.53
CA ILE A 37 14.99 10.53 17.62
C ILE A 37 16.48 10.37 17.32
N SER A 38 17.25 9.78 18.24
CA SER A 38 18.65 9.48 17.96
C SER A 38 18.80 8.31 16.98
N THR A 39 19.78 8.39 16.07
CA THR A 39 20.06 7.32 15.10
C THR A 39 20.23 5.97 15.81
N ARG A 40 21.01 5.92 16.90
CA ARG A 40 21.24 4.70 17.68
C ARG A 40 19.95 4.04 18.18
N LYS A 41 19.01 4.81 18.73
CA LYS A 41 17.71 4.29 19.19
C LYS A 41 16.88 3.76 18.04
N LEU A 42 16.90 4.45 16.89
CA LEU A 42 16.10 4.08 15.73
C LEU A 42 16.56 2.76 15.09
N VAL A 43 17.88 2.55 14.95
CA VAL A 43 18.46 1.36 14.31
C VAL A 43 18.72 0.21 15.29
N GLN A 44 18.56 0.45 16.61
CA GLN A 44 18.82 -0.54 17.64
C GLN A 44 18.12 -1.86 17.36
N GLY A 45 18.85 -2.96 17.41
CA GLY A 45 18.33 -4.30 17.13
C GLY A 45 18.24 -4.67 15.64
N LEU A 46 18.16 -3.69 14.71
CA LEU A 46 18.09 -3.95 13.28
C LEU A 46 19.47 -3.98 12.62
N MET A 47 20.24 -2.93 12.79
CA MET A 47 21.57 -2.79 12.19
C MET A 47 22.51 -1.99 13.09
N SER A 48 23.80 -1.97 12.75
CA SER A 48 24.77 -1.12 13.45
C SER A 48 24.71 0.34 13.00
N ASP A 49 25.10 1.27 13.87
CA ASP A 49 25.23 2.69 13.53
C ASP A 49 26.14 2.91 12.31
N ARG A 50 27.23 2.11 12.20
CA ARG A 50 28.15 2.18 11.06
C ARG A 50 27.47 1.77 9.75
N ALA A 51 26.69 0.68 9.75
CA ALA A 51 25.96 0.24 8.57
C ALA A 51 24.94 1.32 8.12
N PHE A 52 24.27 1.97 9.07
CA PHE A 52 23.35 3.07 8.75
C PHE A 52 24.08 4.30 8.21
N LEU A 53 25.26 4.65 8.74
CA LEU A 53 26.10 5.72 8.18
C LEU A 53 26.56 5.43 6.74
N ASP A 54 26.89 4.19 6.42
CA ASP A 54 27.27 3.80 5.07
C ASP A 54 26.09 3.85 4.10
N ILE A 55 24.87 3.58 4.58
CA ILE A 55 23.62 3.78 3.83
C ILE A 55 23.40 5.28 3.56
N LYS A 56 23.58 6.14 4.58
CA LYS A 56 23.48 7.60 4.43
C LYS A 56 24.48 8.18 3.42
N LYS A 57 25.63 7.54 3.26
CA LYS A 57 26.64 7.87 2.26
C LYS A 57 26.33 7.28 0.86
N GLY A 58 25.20 6.62 0.70
CA GLY A 58 24.80 6.02 -0.58
C GLY A 58 25.56 4.78 -1.02
N LYS A 59 26.39 4.19 -0.11
CA LYS A 59 27.16 2.98 -0.42
C LYS A 59 26.29 1.73 -0.61
N TYR A 60 25.14 1.70 0.06
CA TYR A 60 24.20 0.58 0.02
C TYR A 60 22.77 1.08 -0.15
N ILE A 61 21.97 0.35 -0.92
CA ILE A 61 20.54 0.56 -1.05
C ILE A 61 19.86 -0.39 -0.06
N LEU A 62 19.06 0.17 0.85
CA LEU A 62 18.24 -0.61 1.77
C LEU A 62 17.24 -1.47 1.00
N ALA A 63 17.01 -2.69 1.48
CA ALA A 63 15.84 -3.45 1.08
C ALA A 63 14.57 -2.74 1.57
N LYS A 64 13.46 -2.91 0.85
CA LYS A 64 12.18 -2.28 1.24
C LYS A 64 11.79 -2.65 2.67
N SER A 65 11.95 -3.90 3.07
CA SER A 65 11.63 -4.35 4.44
C SER A 65 12.39 -3.58 5.51
N ASP A 66 13.67 -3.26 5.27
CA ASP A 66 14.52 -2.61 6.28
C ASP A 66 14.18 -1.12 6.43
N TRP A 67 14.04 -0.39 5.30
CA TRP A 67 13.68 1.02 5.39
C TRP A 67 12.22 1.22 5.84
N GLU A 68 11.31 0.33 5.47
CA GLU A 68 9.93 0.33 5.94
C GLU A 68 9.87 0.18 7.48
N PHE A 69 10.65 -0.73 8.04
CA PHE A 69 10.76 -0.90 9.48
C PHE A 69 11.25 0.37 10.18
N LEU A 70 12.29 1.03 9.63
CA LEU A 70 12.82 2.28 10.18
C LEU A 70 11.78 3.42 10.12
N MET A 71 11.08 3.56 9.00
CA MET A 71 10.01 4.57 8.85
C MET A 71 8.87 4.31 9.83
N GLN A 72 8.43 3.07 9.95
CA GLN A 72 7.36 2.67 10.87
C GLN A 72 7.73 2.90 12.34
N ARG A 73 9.00 2.72 12.74
CA ARG A 73 9.48 3.10 14.07
C ARG A 73 9.38 4.59 14.36
N MET A 74 9.42 5.43 13.33
CA MET A 74 9.18 6.87 13.45
C MET A 74 7.70 7.26 13.36
N GLY A 75 6.81 6.29 13.18
CA GLY A 75 5.38 6.56 13.01
C GLY A 75 4.99 7.03 11.60
N ILE A 76 5.86 6.84 10.59
CA ILE A 76 5.65 7.29 9.21
C ILE A 76 5.13 6.15 8.35
N VAL A 77 4.06 6.41 7.58
CA VAL A 77 3.56 5.46 6.59
C VAL A 77 4.46 5.47 5.34
N THR A 78 4.77 4.27 4.85
CA THR A 78 5.65 4.10 3.68
C THR A 78 4.96 4.40 2.36
N GLU A 79 3.65 4.56 2.37
CA GLU A 79 2.80 4.87 1.22
C GLU A 79 3.04 6.28 0.65
N TYR A 80 3.79 7.12 1.35
CA TYR A 80 4.24 8.43 0.85
C TYR A 80 5.31 8.34 -0.25
N PHE A 81 5.80 7.13 -0.51
CA PHE A 81 6.87 6.89 -1.47
C PHE A 81 6.50 5.85 -2.51
N GLU A 82 6.89 6.09 -3.74
CA GLU A 82 7.00 5.08 -4.78
C GLU A 82 8.37 4.40 -4.66
N THR A 83 8.39 3.08 -4.60
CA THR A 83 9.61 2.31 -4.31
C THR A 83 9.92 1.33 -5.42
N ILE A 84 11.16 1.35 -5.90
CA ILE A 84 11.64 0.33 -6.82
C ILE A 84 12.19 -0.84 -5.98
N VAL A 85 11.71 -2.04 -6.27
CA VAL A 85 12.07 -3.26 -5.54
C VAL A 85 12.56 -4.35 -6.49
N SER A 86 13.33 -5.30 -5.98
CA SER A 86 13.69 -6.49 -6.73
C SER A 86 12.50 -7.47 -6.78
N ARG A 87 12.45 -8.31 -7.81
CA ARG A 87 11.48 -9.40 -7.92
C ARG A 87 11.49 -10.29 -6.67
N LYS A 88 12.67 -10.56 -6.13
CA LYS A 88 12.85 -11.37 -4.93
C LYS A 88 12.15 -10.76 -3.71
N GLU A 89 12.24 -9.43 -3.50
CA GLU A 89 11.55 -8.76 -2.38
C GLU A 89 10.02 -8.91 -2.52
N LEU A 90 9.49 -8.84 -3.74
CA LEU A 90 8.06 -9.07 -4.02
C LEU A 90 7.63 -10.52 -3.74
N GLU A 91 8.45 -11.48 -4.17
CA GLU A 91 8.21 -12.90 -3.93
C GLU A 91 8.25 -13.24 -2.43
N ASP A 92 9.19 -12.66 -1.67
CA ASP A 92 9.29 -12.83 -0.23
C ASP A 92 8.08 -12.26 0.51
N TRP A 93 7.60 -11.09 0.07
CA TRP A 93 6.36 -10.52 0.61
C TRP A 93 5.16 -11.42 0.32
N ARG A 94 5.05 -11.93 -0.91
CA ARG A 94 3.95 -12.80 -1.35
C ARG A 94 3.90 -14.11 -0.58
N ILE A 95 5.05 -14.74 -0.34
CA ILE A 95 5.10 -15.98 0.45
C ILE A 95 4.60 -15.72 1.88
N ARG A 96 4.98 -14.59 2.48
CA ARG A 96 4.48 -14.21 3.81
C ARG A 96 2.98 -13.94 3.80
N GLU A 97 2.44 -13.31 2.74
CA GLU A 97 1.00 -13.10 2.57
C GLU A 97 0.25 -14.43 2.45
N ASP A 98 0.74 -15.36 1.63
CA ASP A 98 0.16 -16.70 1.50
C ASP A 98 0.11 -17.44 2.86
N ILE A 99 1.14 -17.31 3.70
CA ILE A 99 1.15 -17.87 5.05
C ILE A 99 0.09 -17.19 5.93
N CYS A 100 -0.02 -15.86 5.89
CA CYS A 100 -1.01 -15.10 6.66
C CYS A 100 -2.45 -15.46 6.28
N LEU A 101 -2.72 -15.76 5.02
CA LEU A 101 -4.03 -16.24 4.55
C LEU A 101 -4.39 -17.61 5.12
N LEU A 102 -3.41 -18.50 5.24
CA LEU A 102 -3.63 -19.91 5.61
C LEU A 102 -3.69 -20.17 7.12
N ILE A 103 -3.07 -19.30 7.94
CA ILE A 103 -2.77 -19.62 9.35
C ILE A 103 -4.01 -19.91 10.21
N LEU A 104 -5.14 -19.32 9.90
CA LEU A 104 -6.40 -19.52 10.64
C LEU A 104 -7.31 -20.58 10.01
N GLU A 105 -7.12 -20.90 8.73
CA GLU A 105 -7.98 -21.83 8.01
C GLU A 105 -7.31 -23.19 7.76
N ASN A 106 -6.01 -23.20 7.43
CA ASN A 106 -5.27 -24.42 7.11
C ASN A 106 -3.87 -24.40 7.73
N GLN A 107 -3.82 -24.72 9.03
CA GLN A 107 -2.57 -24.68 9.80
C GLN A 107 -1.51 -25.65 9.26
N SER A 108 -1.89 -26.80 8.70
CA SER A 108 -0.96 -27.77 8.13
C SER A 108 -0.21 -27.21 6.92
N GLU A 109 -0.95 -26.59 5.97
CA GLU A 109 -0.32 -25.98 4.79
C GLU A 109 0.44 -24.71 5.18
N ALA A 110 -0.05 -23.92 6.14
CA ALA A 110 0.68 -22.77 6.68
C ALA A 110 2.03 -23.19 7.27
N LYS A 111 2.09 -24.28 8.04
CA LYS A 111 3.33 -24.83 8.60
C LYS A 111 4.31 -25.25 7.49
N LYS A 112 3.83 -25.98 6.49
CA LYS A 112 4.63 -26.39 5.33
C LYS A 112 5.20 -25.18 4.58
N ARG A 113 4.39 -24.14 4.33
CA ARG A 113 4.83 -22.89 3.67
C ARG A 113 5.86 -22.15 4.51
N LEU A 114 5.69 -22.12 5.82
CA LEU A 114 6.65 -21.50 6.74
C LEU A 114 8.03 -22.19 6.69
N GLU A 115 8.08 -23.54 6.69
CA GLU A 115 9.32 -24.28 6.58
C GLU A 115 10.00 -24.09 5.22
N GLN A 116 9.23 -24.03 4.14
CA GLN A 116 9.73 -23.68 2.81
C GLN A 116 10.36 -22.27 2.81
N TYR A 117 9.70 -21.30 3.44
CA TYR A 117 10.20 -19.94 3.55
C TYR A 117 11.49 -19.84 4.36
N ARG A 118 11.56 -20.52 5.51
CA ARG A 118 12.81 -20.62 6.32
C ARG A 118 13.96 -21.22 5.53
N SER A 119 13.70 -22.32 4.85
CA SER A 119 14.69 -23.01 4.01
C SER A 119 15.19 -22.13 2.87
N LYS A 120 14.29 -21.35 2.24
CA LYS A 120 14.67 -20.36 1.22
C LYS A 120 15.59 -19.29 1.82
N CYS A 121 15.23 -18.69 2.95
CA CYS A 121 16.06 -17.66 3.60
C CYS A 121 17.46 -18.19 3.96
N LEU A 122 17.57 -19.41 4.49
CA LEU A 122 18.85 -20.03 4.86
C LEU A 122 19.73 -20.39 3.65
N LYS A 123 19.12 -20.78 2.51
CA LYS A 123 19.88 -21.04 1.28
C LYS A 123 20.50 -19.77 0.69
N GLU A 124 19.88 -18.63 0.93
CA GLU A 124 20.30 -17.34 0.37
C GLU A 124 21.28 -16.59 1.27
N LYS A 125 21.18 -16.78 2.57
CA LYS A 125 22.02 -16.13 3.59
C LYS A 125 22.41 -17.16 4.65
N LYS A 126 23.58 -16.97 5.29
CA LYS A 126 24.04 -17.85 6.38
C LYS A 126 23.05 -17.93 7.55
N GLU A 127 22.30 -16.85 7.78
CA GLU A 127 21.29 -16.72 8.83
C GLU A 127 20.01 -16.11 8.25
N ILE A 128 18.87 -16.41 8.85
CA ILE A 128 17.62 -15.75 8.51
C ILE A 128 17.72 -14.29 8.97
N PRO A 129 17.49 -13.31 8.09
CA PRO A 129 17.53 -11.90 8.49
C PRO A 129 16.53 -11.60 9.61
N LYS A 130 16.85 -10.65 10.49
CA LYS A 130 16.14 -10.39 11.74
C LYS A 130 14.62 -10.17 11.57
N ILE A 131 14.21 -9.35 10.59
CA ILE A 131 12.80 -9.07 10.30
C ILE A 131 12.08 -10.35 9.84
N GLN A 132 12.69 -11.11 8.94
CA GLN A 132 12.15 -12.40 8.46
C GLN A 132 12.11 -13.44 9.58
N ASN A 133 13.11 -13.44 10.47
CA ASN A 133 13.15 -14.33 11.62
C ASN A 133 12.05 -13.98 12.62
N GLN A 134 11.84 -12.71 12.92
CA GLN A 134 10.72 -12.25 13.76
C GLN A 134 9.38 -12.74 13.20
N PHE A 135 9.14 -12.56 11.88
CA PHE A 135 7.95 -13.09 11.22
C PHE A 135 7.85 -14.61 11.39
N CYS A 136 8.91 -15.37 11.13
CA CYS A 136 8.90 -16.82 11.28
C CYS A 136 8.58 -17.27 12.72
N MET A 137 9.15 -16.62 13.72
CA MET A 137 8.87 -16.93 15.12
C MET A 137 7.45 -16.58 15.52
N LYS A 138 6.93 -15.41 15.08
CA LYS A 138 5.52 -15.04 15.27
C LYS A 138 4.58 -16.10 14.72
N ILE A 139 4.79 -16.53 13.47
CA ILE A 139 3.95 -17.55 12.84
C ILE A 139 4.08 -18.90 13.56
N THR A 140 5.30 -19.27 13.98
CA THR A 140 5.51 -20.49 14.77
C THR A 140 4.69 -20.47 16.07
N TRP A 141 4.70 -19.36 16.79
CA TRP A 141 3.89 -19.19 18.00
C TRP A 141 2.40 -19.44 17.71
N LEU A 142 1.87 -18.79 16.67
CA LEU A 142 0.46 -18.92 16.28
C LEU A 142 0.07 -20.36 15.90
N LEU A 143 0.96 -21.09 15.24
CA LEU A 143 0.75 -22.50 14.85
C LEU A 143 0.94 -23.49 16.00
N SER A 144 1.67 -23.09 17.04
CA SER A 144 2.02 -23.98 18.17
C SER A 144 1.20 -23.75 19.43
N LYS A 145 0.28 -22.79 19.43
CA LYS A 145 -0.49 -22.37 20.62
C LYS A 145 -1.34 -23.49 21.26
N SER A 146 -1.67 -24.54 20.52
CA SER A 146 -2.41 -25.71 21.01
C SER A 146 -1.52 -26.91 21.36
N VAL A 147 -0.22 -26.82 21.15
CA VAL A 147 0.74 -27.90 21.33
C VAL A 147 1.77 -27.59 22.43
N LEU A 148 2.26 -26.35 22.46
CA LEU A 148 3.26 -25.90 23.44
C LEU A 148 2.62 -25.52 24.76
N THR A 149 3.38 -25.68 25.84
CA THR A 149 3.01 -25.18 27.17
C THR A 149 2.97 -23.65 27.20
N ALA A 150 2.35 -23.07 28.23
CA ALA A 150 2.30 -21.63 28.41
C ALA A 150 3.69 -21.00 28.59
N GLU A 151 4.61 -21.71 29.27
CA GLU A 151 6.00 -21.32 29.45
C GLU A 151 6.76 -21.29 28.12
N GLU A 152 6.63 -22.36 27.33
CA GLU A 152 7.27 -22.43 26.00
C GLU A 152 6.74 -21.35 25.04
N LEU A 153 5.44 -21.06 25.07
CA LEU A 153 4.83 -19.97 24.30
C LEU A 153 5.33 -18.61 24.76
N TYR A 154 5.49 -18.40 26.07
CA TYR A 154 6.05 -17.16 26.60
C TYR A 154 7.51 -16.97 26.15
N ASP A 155 8.36 -18.00 26.29
CA ASP A 155 9.74 -17.96 25.84
C ASP A 155 9.86 -17.71 24.33
N LEU A 156 9.02 -18.37 23.53
CA LEU A 156 9.00 -18.19 22.09
C LEU A 156 8.58 -16.74 21.71
N SER A 157 7.60 -16.18 22.41
CA SER A 157 7.17 -14.80 22.17
C SER A 157 8.28 -13.79 22.53
N CYS A 158 8.98 -13.99 23.64
CA CYS A 158 10.13 -13.16 24.03
C CYS A 158 11.27 -13.24 23.02
N LYS A 159 11.60 -14.45 22.51
CA LYS A 159 12.59 -14.64 21.45
C LYS A 159 12.16 -13.96 20.14
N ALA A 160 10.87 -13.99 19.80
CA ALA A 160 10.35 -13.30 18.62
C ALA A 160 10.51 -11.77 18.71
N VAL A 161 10.24 -11.18 19.89
CA VAL A 161 10.48 -9.74 20.12
C VAL A 161 11.98 -9.44 20.05
N ALA A 162 12.84 -10.26 20.65
CA ALA A 162 14.30 -10.07 20.68
C ALA A 162 14.96 -10.11 19.28
N CYS A 163 14.28 -10.61 18.24
CA CYS A 163 14.83 -10.58 16.87
C CYS A 163 15.15 -9.17 16.39
N THR A 164 14.32 -8.18 16.75
CA THR A 164 14.46 -6.78 16.30
C THR A 164 14.61 -5.80 17.45
N VAL A 165 14.20 -6.16 18.67
CA VAL A 165 14.25 -5.33 19.87
C VAL A 165 15.42 -5.77 20.74
N ALA A 166 16.55 -5.06 20.67
CA ALA A 166 17.77 -5.37 21.44
C ALA A 166 17.76 -4.70 22.83
N GLU A 167 16.72 -4.93 23.61
CA GLU A 167 16.59 -4.44 24.99
C GLU A 167 16.09 -5.59 25.88
N GLU A 168 16.90 -6.07 26.80
CA GLU A 168 16.56 -7.21 27.65
C GLU A 168 15.31 -6.95 28.53
N LYS A 169 15.18 -5.72 29.04
CA LYS A 169 14.03 -5.30 29.87
C LYS A 169 12.95 -4.59 29.06
N TRP A 170 12.73 -5.01 27.80
CA TRP A 170 11.84 -4.33 26.88
C TRP A 170 10.39 -4.20 27.41
N GLN A 171 9.88 -5.14 28.22
CA GLN A 171 8.51 -5.07 28.77
C GLN A 171 8.36 -3.88 29.75
N GLU A 172 9.40 -3.62 30.54
CA GLU A 172 9.43 -2.48 31.48
C GLU A 172 9.59 -1.16 30.70
N LYS A 173 10.49 -1.15 29.71
CA LYS A 173 10.93 0.01 28.93
C LYS A 173 10.13 0.25 27.66
N LEU A 174 9.04 -0.48 27.40
CA LEU A 174 8.28 -0.43 26.14
C LEU A 174 7.94 1.01 25.72
N THR A 175 7.53 1.84 26.67
CA THR A 175 7.18 3.25 26.44
C THR A 175 8.38 4.17 26.16
N THR A 176 9.61 3.66 26.15
CA THR A 176 10.83 4.41 25.81
C THR A 176 11.52 3.91 24.54
N LEU A 177 11.00 2.82 23.96
CA LEU A 177 11.50 2.22 22.73
C LEU A 177 10.76 2.75 21.51
N TYR A 178 11.44 2.86 20.40
CA TYR A 178 10.82 3.15 19.10
C TYR A 178 10.50 1.82 18.40
N LEU A 179 9.22 1.48 18.36
CA LEU A 179 8.71 0.22 17.82
C LEU A 179 7.76 0.49 16.65
N GLY A 180 7.85 -0.32 15.59
CA GLY A 180 6.90 -0.30 14.50
C GLY A 180 5.69 -1.25 14.75
N PRO A 181 4.68 -1.24 13.86
CA PRO A 181 3.49 -2.11 13.98
C PRO A 181 3.83 -3.59 14.07
N ALA A 182 4.80 -4.09 13.30
CA ALA A 182 5.20 -5.51 13.33
C ALA A 182 5.83 -5.93 14.66
N GLU A 183 6.52 -5.00 15.34
CA GLU A 183 7.09 -5.23 16.66
C GLU A 183 6.01 -5.21 17.73
N LEU A 184 5.09 -4.24 17.69
CA LEU A 184 3.92 -4.21 18.58
C LEU A 184 3.05 -5.46 18.40
N GLU A 185 2.80 -5.90 17.15
CA GLU A 185 2.11 -7.15 16.85
C GLU A 185 2.77 -8.35 17.55
N THR A 186 4.10 -8.40 17.53
CA THR A 186 4.85 -9.48 18.17
C THR A 186 4.76 -9.40 19.70
N THR A 187 4.74 -8.19 20.28
CA THR A 187 4.56 -8.03 21.75
C THR A 187 3.18 -8.46 22.23
N LEU A 188 2.14 -8.41 21.38
CA LEU A 188 0.80 -8.92 21.72
C LEU A 188 0.81 -10.44 22.00
N LEU A 189 1.71 -11.18 21.37
CA LEU A 189 1.88 -12.63 21.68
C LEU A 189 2.37 -12.84 23.09
N THR A 190 3.24 -11.96 23.59
CA THR A 190 3.71 -12.01 24.97
C THR A 190 2.59 -11.68 25.97
N VAL A 191 1.71 -10.71 25.62
CA VAL A 191 0.50 -10.44 26.42
C VAL A 191 -0.34 -11.70 26.59
N TRP A 192 -0.62 -12.38 25.46
CA TRP A 192 -1.42 -13.60 25.48
C TRP A 192 -0.77 -14.73 26.23
N SER A 193 0.57 -14.91 26.07
CA SER A 193 1.34 -15.91 26.81
C SER A 193 1.34 -15.66 28.31
N LEU A 194 1.47 -14.40 28.75
CA LEU A 194 1.36 -14.01 30.17
C LEU A 194 -0.03 -14.35 30.74
N TYR A 195 -1.07 -14.11 29.95
CA TYR A 195 -2.43 -14.50 30.35
C TYR A 195 -2.55 -16.03 30.53
N LEU A 196 -2.02 -16.81 29.56
CA LEU A 196 -2.03 -18.29 29.64
C LEU A 196 -1.22 -18.82 30.85
N LEU A 197 -0.20 -18.11 31.27
CA LEU A 197 0.58 -18.41 32.49
C LEU A 197 -0.15 -18.04 33.80
N GLY A 198 -1.37 -17.54 33.74
CA GLY A 198 -2.09 -17.03 34.91
C GLY A 198 -1.55 -15.69 35.46
N LYS A 199 -0.59 -15.06 34.77
CA LYS A 199 -0.01 -13.75 35.15
C LYS A 199 -0.87 -12.60 34.62
N THR A 200 -2.16 -12.62 34.95
CA THR A 200 -3.20 -11.73 34.38
C THR A 200 -2.90 -10.25 34.56
N THR A 201 -2.45 -9.84 35.78
CA THR A 201 -2.09 -8.43 36.04
C THR A 201 -0.99 -7.94 35.10
N LYS A 202 0.08 -8.73 34.96
CA LYS A 202 1.20 -8.38 34.04
C LYS A 202 0.75 -8.37 32.57
N ALA A 203 -0.14 -9.28 32.20
CA ALA A 203 -0.72 -9.29 30.84
C ALA A 203 -1.50 -8.01 30.55
N LEU A 204 -2.34 -7.57 31.48
CA LEU A 204 -3.10 -6.33 31.38
C LEU A 204 -2.20 -5.09 31.34
N GLU A 205 -1.22 -5.01 32.24
CA GLU A 205 -0.25 -3.91 32.27
C GLU A 205 0.48 -3.76 30.91
N LEU A 206 0.98 -4.87 30.36
CA LEU A 206 1.65 -4.87 29.07
C LEU A 206 0.67 -4.52 27.95
N TYR A 207 -0.54 -5.07 27.96
CA TYR A 207 -1.58 -4.74 26.98
C TYR A 207 -1.92 -3.25 26.98
N TRP A 208 -2.07 -2.64 28.15
CA TRP A 208 -2.34 -1.20 28.27
C TRP A 208 -1.22 -0.35 27.70
N LYS A 209 0.05 -0.69 27.96
CA LYS A 209 1.19 0.00 27.36
C LYS A 209 1.13 -0.08 25.84
N ILE A 210 0.84 -1.26 25.26
CA ILE A 210 0.73 -1.46 23.80
C ILE A 210 -0.46 -0.68 23.22
N LYS A 211 -1.62 -0.72 23.90
CA LYS A 211 -2.84 -0.02 23.47
C LYS A 211 -2.65 1.49 23.40
N CYS A 212 -1.94 2.06 24.38
CA CYS A 212 -1.67 3.51 24.42
C CYS A 212 -0.53 3.95 23.47
N TYR A 213 0.39 3.04 23.12
CA TYR A 213 1.61 3.33 22.38
C TYR A 213 1.38 4.15 21.10
N PRO A 214 0.45 3.82 20.18
CA PRO A 214 0.25 4.61 18.96
C PRO A 214 -0.17 6.07 19.23
N LYS A 215 -0.90 6.30 20.33
CA LYS A 215 -1.30 7.65 20.75
C LYS A 215 -0.15 8.38 21.44
N ASP A 216 0.60 7.72 22.31
CA ASP A 216 1.71 8.32 23.06
C ASP A 216 2.86 8.72 22.14
N TYR A 217 3.03 8.02 21.00
CA TYR A 217 3.99 8.34 19.93
C TYR A 217 3.38 9.17 18.79
N GLU A 218 2.18 9.71 18.98
CA GLU A 218 1.50 10.60 18.02
C GLU A 218 1.44 10.04 16.59
N TRP A 219 1.18 8.74 16.46
CA TRP A 219 1.06 8.11 15.16
C TRP A 219 -0.13 8.67 14.39
N GLU A 220 0.06 8.94 13.09
CA GLU A 220 -1.03 9.31 12.21
C GLU A 220 -2.10 8.20 12.13
N PRO A 221 -3.41 8.54 11.90
CA PRO A 221 -4.47 7.55 11.74
C PRO A 221 -4.15 6.48 10.69
N ARG A 222 -3.47 6.86 9.58
CA ARG A 222 -2.99 5.92 8.55
C ARG A 222 -1.97 4.91 9.07
N MET A 223 -1.17 5.30 10.04
CA MET A 223 -0.24 4.39 10.71
C MET A 223 -0.96 3.54 11.76
N GLN A 224 -1.86 4.16 12.53
CA GLN A 224 -2.64 3.49 13.56
C GLN A 224 -3.48 2.34 13.01
N GLN A 225 -4.08 2.46 11.80
CA GLN A 225 -4.85 1.40 11.17
C GLN A 225 -4.07 0.11 10.89
N MET A 226 -2.74 0.16 10.92
CA MET A 226 -1.90 -1.02 10.68
C MET A 226 -1.86 -1.96 11.88
N ILE A 227 -2.12 -1.47 13.09
CA ILE A 227 -1.97 -2.25 14.33
C ILE A 227 -3.14 -2.14 15.30
N ILE A 228 -3.83 -1.00 15.42
CA ILE A 228 -4.94 -0.81 16.36
C ILE A 228 -6.05 -1.85 16.17
N PRO A 229 -6.47 -2.22 14.93
CA PRO A 229 -7.51 -3.24 14.76
C PRO A 229 -7.13 -4.61 15.34
N GLN A 230 -5.84 -4.97 15.25
CA GLN A 230 -5.35 -6.21 15.87
C GLN A 230 -5.26 -6.11 17.39
N ILE A 231 -4.78 -4.98 17.91
CA ILE A 231 -4.77 -4.69 19.35
C ILE A 231 -6.20 -4.81 19.89
N ALA A 232 -7.17 -4.21 19.19
CA ALA A 232 -8.57 -4.25 19.57
C ALA A 232 -9.14 -5.66 19.55
N TRP A 233 -8.95 -6.41 18.46
CA TRP A 233 -9.44 -7.77 18.33
C TRP A 233 -8.88 -8.71 19.43
N LEU A 234 -7.57 -8.62 19.70
CA LEU A 234 -6.96 -9.38 20.80
C LEU A 234 -7.45 -8.90 22.15
N GLY A 235 -7.60 -7.58 22.34
CA GLY A 235 -8.14 -6.98 23.55
C GLY A 235 -9.58 -7.41 23.84
N MET A 236 -10.44 -7.46 22.82
CA MET A 236 -11.81 -7.99 22.96
C MET A 236 -11.79 -9.40 23.54
N LYS A 237 -10.97 -10.30 22.97
CA LYS A 237 -10.83 -11.68 23.46
C LYS A 237 -10.29 -11.76 24.90
N LEU A 238 -9.33 -10.91 25.25
CA LEU A 238 -8.78 -10.84 26.59
C LEU A 238 -9.82 -10.33 27.58
N TYR A 239 -10.50 -9.23 27.28
CA TYR A 239 -11.53 -8.63 28.13
C TYR A 239 -12.73 -9.55 28.34
N GLN A 240 -13.21 -10.24 27.29
CA GLN A 240 -14.27 -11.25 27.41
C GLN A 240 -13.90 -12.35 28.42
N ARG A 241 -12.68 -12.87 28.36
CA ARG A 241 -12.20 -13.90 29.29
C ARG A 241 -12.03 -13.40 30.72
N LEU A 242 -11.95 -12.09 30.90
CA LEU A 242 -11.88 -11.41 32.20
C LEU A 242 -13.24 -10.86 32.67
N HIS A 243 -14.31 -11.15 31.92
CA HIS A 243 -15.67 -10.62 32.19
C HIS A 243 -15.74 -9.08 32.21
N MET A 244 -14.90 -8.43 31.37
CA MET A 244 -14.85 -6.98 31.18
C MET A 244 -15.48 -6.60 29.82
N ASP A 245 -16.74 -6.95 29.65
CA ASP A 245 -17.37 -6.97 28.33
C ASP A 245 -17.69 -5.59 27.81
N ASP A 246 -17.96 -4.60 28.66
CA ASP A 246 -18.10 -3.20 28.22
C ASP A 246 -16.79 -2.63 27.63
N GLU A 247 -15.64 -2.99 28.20
CA GLU A 247 -14.33 -2.62 27.64
C GLU A 247 -14.07 -3.36 26.32
N ALA A 248 -14.51 -4.61 26.19
CA ALA A 248 -14.42 -5.37 24.94
C ALA A 248 -15.24 -4.70 23.83
N LEU A 249 -16.49 -4.33 24.10
CA LEU A 249 -17.35 -3.61 23.16
C LEU A 249 -16.71 -2.29 22.73
N LYS A 250 -16.26 -1.48 23.70
CA LYS A 250 -15.67 -0.16 23.46
C LYS A 250 -14.43 -0.20 22.56
N VAL A 251 -13.51 -1.15 22.78
CA VAL A 251 -12.31 -1.26 21.94
C VAL A 251 -12.64 -1.74 20.53
N GLY A 252 -13.62 -2.65 20.38
CA GLY A 252 -14.09 -3.10 19.07
C GLY A 252 -14.75 -1.98 18.26
N GLU A 253 -15.62 -1.20 18.90
CA GLU A 253 -16.29 -0.07 18.24
C GLU A 253 -15.30 1.02 17.80
N ASN A 254 -14.38 1.42 18.67
CA ASN A 254 -13.36 2.39 18.34
C ASN A 254 -12.48 1.94 17.17
N ALA A 255 -12.17 0.64 17.08
CA ALA A 255 -11.42 0.09 15.98
C ALA A 255 -12.23 0.12 14.67
N LEU A 256 -13.54 -0.17 14.69
CA LEU A 256 -14.38 -0.05 13.49
C LEU A 256 -14.50 1.39 13.01
N GLU A 257 -14.62 2.39 13.92
CA GLU A 257 -14.61 3.80 13.50
C GLU A 257 -13.29 4.18 12.83
N LEU A 258 -12.15 3.82 13.41
CA LEU A 258 -10.85 4.06 12.76
C LEU A 258 -10.78 3.42 11.36
N LEU A 259 -11.27 2.18 11.20
CA LEU A 259 -11.26 1.47 9.93
C LEU A 259 -12.17 2.12 8.89
N ARG A 260 -13.32 2.66 9.29
CA ARG A 260 -14.22 3.46 8.44
C ARG A 260 -13.53 4.73 7.99
N ASP A 261 -12.98 5.51 8.93
CA ASP A 261 -12.34 6.80 8.66
C ASP A 261 -11.09 6.65 7.76
N GLN A 262 -10.40 5.51 7.84
CA GLN A 262 -9.24 5.21 7.01
C GLN A 262 -9.56 4.36 5.77
N SER A 263 -10.83 4.06 5.51
CA SER A 263 -11.28 3.19 4.43
C SER A 263 -10.49 1.89 4.36
N SER A 264 -10.29 1.23 5.51
CA SER A 264 -9.46 0.01 5.67
C SER A 264 -10.31 -1.20 6.03
N GLN A 265 -9.99 -2.35 5.41
CA GLN A 265 -10.67 -3.62 5.72
C GLN A 265 -9.92 -4.51 6.72
N ARG A 266 -8.79 -4.02 7.28
CA ARG A 266 -7.97 -4.80 8.22
C ARG A 266 -8.78 -5.19 9.46
N TYR A 267 -8.90 -6.49 9.75
CA TYR A 267 -9.63 -7.00 10.91
C TYR A 267 -11.12 -6.60 11.02
N VAL A 268 -11.74 -6.00 10.00
CA VAL A 268 -13.17 -5.64 10.04
C VAL A 268 -14.03 -6.87 10.33
N TYR A 269 -13.83 -7.96 9.59
CA TYR A 269 -14.63 -9.17 9.75
C TYR A 269 -14.50 -9.81 11.15
N PRO A 270 -13.28 -10.11 11.66
CA PRO A 270 -13.14 -10.64 13.02
C PRO A 270 -13.71 -9.73 14.11
N ILE A 271 -13.55 -8.41 13.99
CA ILE A 271 -14.10 -7.46 14.96
C ILE A 271 -15.64 -7.46 14.91
N LEU A 272 -16.24 -7.44 13.71
CA LEU A 272 -17.70 -7.56 13.55
C LEU A 272 -18.23 -8.85 14.18
N GLN A 273 -17.53 -9.97 13.99
CA GLN A 273 -17.92 -11.26 14.56
C GLN A 273 -17.92 -11.24 16.09
N GLU A 274 -16.89 -10.70 16.72
CA GLU A 274 -16.80 -10.58 18.18
C GLU A 274 -17.86 -9.60 18.73
N LEU A 275 -18.09 -8.47 18.06
CA LEU A 275 -19.12 -7.50 18.46
C LEU A 275 -20.52 -8.11 18.41
N ILE A 276 -20.86 -8.84 17.33
CA ILE A 276 -22.15 -9.54 17.21
C ILE A 276 -22.32 -10.53 18.37
N SER A 277 -21.28 -11.35 18.64
CA SER A 277 -21.32 -12.33 19.72
C SER A 277 -21.57 -11.68 21.10
N LEU A 278 -20.87 -10.59 21.38
CA LEU A 278 -21.03 -9.84 22.64
C LEU A 278 -22.42 -9.22 22.75
N GLU A 279 -22.90 -8.52 21.72
CA GLU A 279 -24.21 -7.86 21.77
C GLU A 279 -25.37 -8.86 21.87
N GLU A 280 -25.25 -10.05 21.24
CA GLU A 280 -26.23 -11.14 21.40
C GLU A 280 -26.28 -11.69 22.83
N MET A 281 -25.13 -11.85 23.48
CA MET A 281 -25.05 -12.30 24.88
C MET A 281 -25.72 -11.33 25.84
N TYR A 282 -25.64 -10.02 25.57
CA TYR A 282 -26.19 -8.98 26.44
C TYR A 282 -27.60 -8.53 26.10
N GLY A 283 -28.22 -9.12 25.05
CA GLY A 283 -29.59 -8.78 24.66
C GLY A 283 -29.75 -7.32 24.22
N LYS A 284 -28.69 -6.73 23.65
CA LYS A 284 -28.71 -5.34 23.15
C LYS A 284 -29.69 -5.15 21.99
N GLU A 285 -29.84 -3.93 21.52
CA GLU A 285 -30.86 -3.53 20.55
C GLU A 285 -30.83 -4.40 19.28
N TYR A 286 -31.92 -5.14 19.05
CA TYR A 286 -32.05 -6.07 17.90
C TYR A 286 -31.69 -5.43 16.56
N LYS A 287 -32.08 -4.16 16.32
CA LYS A 287 -31.77 -3.44 15.08
C LYS A 287 -30.26 -3.32 14.83
N ARG A 288 -29.49 -3.03 15.89
CA ARG A 288 -28.03 -2.89 15.79
C ARG A 288 -27.39 -4.23 15.46
N ILE A 289 -27.77 -5.29 16.15
CA ILE A 289 -27.27 -6.64 15.85
C ILE A 289 -27.55 -7.03 14.40
N GLN A 290 -28.77 -6.76 13.90
CA GLN A 290 -29.11 -7.01 12.49
C GLN A 290 -28.28 -6.17 11.53
N GLN A 291 -27.94 -4.94 11.88
CA GLN A 291 -27.06 -4.10 11.05
C GLN A 291 -25.65 -4.67 10.99
N LEU A 292 -25.05 -5.03 12.12
CA LEU A 292 -23.72 -5.65 12.17
C LEU A 292 -23.68 -6.97 11.37
N LYS A 293 -24.73 -7.80 11.47
CA LYS A 293 -24.86 -9.03 10.66
C LYS A 293 -24.89 -8.74 9.16
N LYS A 294 -25.62 -7.70 8.72
CA LYS A 294 -25.66 -7.30 7.30
C LYS A 294 -24.28 -6.84 6.82
N PHE A 295 -23.54 -6.09 7.62
CA PHE A 295 -22.16 -5.72 7.29
C PHE A 295 -21.27 -6.96 7.17
N LYS A 296 -21.33 -7.87 8.17
CA LYS A 296 -20.54 -9.11 8.16
C LYS A 296 -20.80 -9.92 6.88
N VAL A 297 -22.07 -10.13 6.50
CA VAL A 297 -22.44 -10.85 5.27
C VAL A 297 -21.91 -10.15 4.00
N ALA A 298 -21.92 -8.81 3.95
CA ALA A 298 -21.37 -8.09 2.82
C ALA A 298 -19.86 -8.36 2.65
N PHE A 299 -19.09 -8.38 3.74
CA PHE A 299 -17.66 -8.74 3.71
C PHE A 299 -17.44 -10.22 3.36
N GLU A 300 -18.27 -11.15 3.86
CA GLU A 300 -18.25 -12.57 3.47
C GLU A 300 -18.38 -12.71 1.96
N ASN A 301 -19.41 -12.08 1.39
CA ASN A 301 -19.64 -12.12 -0.06
C ASN A 301 -18.43 -11.61 -0.88
N VAL A 302 -17.76 -10.55 -0.41
CA VAL A 302 -16.57 -10.00 -1.09
C VAL A 302 -15.42 -11.00 -1.03
N TYR A 303 -15.13 -11.55 0.13
CA TYR A 303 -14.01 -12.49 0.30
C TYR A 303 -14.25 -13.81 -0.42
N GLU A 304 -15.44 -14.41 -0.30
CA GLU A 304 -15.80 -15.66 -0.97
C GLU A 304 -15.73 -15.53 -2.49
N ALA A 305 -16.28 -14.45 -3.06
CA ALA A 305 -16.20 -14.19 -4.50
C ALA A 305 -14.76 -14.10 -5.01
N ASN A 306 -13.83 -13.66 -4.16
CA ASN A 306 -12.41 -13.56 -4.47
C ASN A 306 -11.57 -14.76 -3.98
N LYS A 307 -12.23 -15.82 -3.50
CA LYS A 307 -11.59 -17.04 -2.96
C LYS A 307 -10.59 -16.73 -1.85
N LEU A 308 -10.94 -15.79 -0.99
CA LEU A 308 -10.14 -15.37 0.16
C LEU A 308 -10.82 -15.78 1.46
N PRO A 309 -10.04 -16.15 2.48
CA PRO A 309 -10.58 -16.45 3.80
C PRO A 309 -11.13 -15.18 4.49
N CYS A 310 -12.29 -15.32 5.12
CA CYS A 310 -12.87 -14.25 5.93
C CYS A 310 -12.01 -13.98 7.18
N MET A 311 -11.46 -15.04 7.76
CA MET A 311 -10.54 -14.97 8.89
C MET A 311 -9.11 -15.16 8.39
N ARG A 312 -8.29 -14.13 8.53
CA ARG A 312 -6.87 -14.16 8.14
C ARG A 312 -6.05 -13.22 9.00
N MET A 313 -4.75 -13.44 9.03
CA MET A 313 -3.81 -12.47 9.58
C MET A 313 -3.48 -11.43 8.50
N TRP A 314 -3.10 -10.22 8.94
CA TRP A 314 -2.76 -9.12 8.05
C TRP A 314 -1.30 -8.74 8.26
N GLN A 315 -0.55 -8.57 7.18
CA GLN A 315 0.83 -8.10 7.31
C GLN A 315 0.88 -6.61 7.67
N CYS A 316 1.83 -6.24 8.52
CA CYS A 316 2.16 -4.85 8.81
C CYS A 316 3.04 -4.21 7.73
N SER A 317 3.62 -5.00 6.82
CA SER A 317 4.36 -4.51 5.66
C SER A 317 3.43 -4.30 4.47
N SER A 318 3.75 -3.32 3.62
CA SER A 318 2.98 -3.00 2.42
C SER A 318 3.86 -3.01 1.19
N ILE A 319 3.33 -3.52 0.08
CA ILE A 319 3.94 -3.40 -1.25
C ILE A 319 3.23 -2.37 -2.14
N LYS A 320 2.29 -1.63 -1.57
CA LYS A 320 1.64 -0.51 -2.24
C LYS A 320 2.69 0.47 -2.77
N ASN A 321 2.48 0.99 -3.97
CA ASN A 321 3.42 1.88 -4.66
C ASN A 321 4.84 1.29 -4.85
N SER A 322 4.95 -0.05 -4.96
CA SER A 322 6.22 -0.73 -5.27
C SER A 322 6.25 -1.23 -6.71
N TYR A 323 7.43 -1.18 -7.34
CA TYR A 323 7.61 -1.53 -8.75
C TYR A 323 8.79 -2.48 -8.94
N ASP A 324 8.61 -3.57 -9.70
CA ASP A 324 9.67 -4.52 -10.03
C ASP A 324 10.70 -3.87 -10.98
N VAL A 325 11.92 -3.71 -10.50
CA VAL A 325 13.03 -3.12 -11.26
C VAL A 325 13.26 -3.80 -12.61
N SER A 326 13.10 -5.12 -12.66
CA SER A 326 13.33 -5.90 -13.89
C SER A 326 12.31 -5.57 -14.97
N LEU A 327 11.05 -5.40 -14.57
CA LEU A 327 9.95 -5.03 -15.47
C LEU A 327 10.07 -3.58 -15.94
N ILE A 328 10.47 -2.67 -15.03
CA ILE A 328 10.70 -1.26 -15.39
C ILE A 328 11.74 -1.15 -16.47
N LEU A 329 12.93 -1.70 -16.25
CA LEU A 329 14.05 -1.58 -17.19
C LEU A 329 13.71 -2.22 -18.54
N LYS A 330 13.16 -3.43 -18.53
CA LYS A 330 12.72 -4.13 -19.74
C LYS A 330 11.68 -3.32 -20.51
N ARG A 331 10.70 -2.75 -19.82
CA ARG A 331 9.64 -1.94 -20.43
C ARG A 331 10.18 -0.65 -21.03
N MET A 332 11.01 0.07 -20.28
CA MET A 332 11.65 1.29 -20.79
C MET A 332 12.43 1.01 -22.07
N ARG A 333 13.22 -0.07 -22.08
CA ARG A 333 13.99 -0.45 -23.27
C ARG A 333 13.08 -0.73 -24.48
N TYR A 334 12.00 -1.51 -24.29
CA TYR A 334 11.05 -1.78 -25.38
C TYR A 334 10.29 -0.55 -25.84
N SER A 335 9.92 0.36 -24.93
CA SER A 335 9.24 1.61 -25.31
C SER A 335 10.12 2.55 -26.13
N MET A 336 11.44 2.38 -26.02
CA MET A 336 12.45 3.12 -26.80
C MET A 336 12.93 2.35 -28.03
N GLU A 337 12.35 1.16 -28.30
CA GLU A 337 12.73 0.26 -29.41
C GLU A 337 14.22 -0.08 -29.43
N LYS A 338 14.90 -0.07 -28.25
CA LYS A 338 16.32 -0.34 -28.10
C LYS A 338 16.61 -1.81 -27.83
N THR A 339 17.71 -2.30 -28.44
CA THR A 339 18.29 -3.61 -28.12
C THR A 339 19.02 -3.56 -26.77
N GLN A 340 19.31 -4.72 -26.20
CA GLN A 340 20.13 -4.80 -24.98
C GLN A 340 21.54 -4.26 -25.21
N SER A 341 22.11 -4.45 -26.40
CA SER A 341 23.45 -3.94 -26.78
C SER A 341 23.49 -2.42 -26.73
N GLU A 342 22.51 -1.74 -27.34
CA GLU A 342 22.45 -0.27 -27.41
C GLU A 342 22.31 0.41 -26.03
N VAL A 343 21.62 -0.23 -25.07
CA VAL A 343 21.50 0.33 -23.72
C VAL A 343 22.67 -0.03 -22.81
N CYS A 344 23.48 -1.05 -23.18
CA CYS A 344 24.67 -1.46 -22.43
C CYS A 344 25.91 -0.63 -22.74
N THR A 345 25.93 0.14 -23.84
CA THR A 345 27.07 0.94 -24.29
C THR A 345 26.82 2.43 -24.09
N ASP A 346 27.88 3.20 -23.85
CA ASP A 346 27.81 4.65 -23.81
C ASP A 346 27.69 5.27 -25.25
N GLU A 347 27.78 6.58 -25.34
CA GLU A 347 27.69 7.30 -26.62
C GLU A 347 28.91 7.04 -27.52
N ASN A 348 30.02 6.61 -26.93
CA ASN A 348 31.27 6.29 -27.65
C ASN A 348 31.37 4.79 -28.00
N GLY A 349 30.33 4.00 -27.72
CA GLY A 349 30.33 2.56 -27.94
C GLY A 349 31.08 1.75 -26.87
N ILE A 350 31.50 2.39 -25.75
CA ILE A 350 32.21 1.71 -24.65
C ILE A 350 31.18 0.98 -23.78
N PRO A 351 31.36 -0.33 -23.51
CA PRO A 351 30.44 -1.08 -22.65
C PRO A 351 30.47 -0.58 -21.21
N PHE A 352 29.30 -0.13 -20.68
CA PHE A 352 29.10 0.18 -19.26
C PHE A 352 28.76 -1.08 -18.44
N LEU A 353 27.99 -1.99 -19.05
CA LEU A 353 27.70 -3.30 -18.49
C LEU A 353 27.58 -4.35 -19.61
N SER A 354 27.77 -5.63 -19.27
CA SER A 354 27.63 -6.70 -20.25
C SER A 354 26.16 -6.99 -20.57
N ILE A 355 25.85 -7.38 -21.81
CA ILE A 355 24.52 -7.86 -22.22
C ILE A 355 24.00 -8.97 -21.32
N LYS A 356 24.91 -9.88 -20.87
CA LYS A 356 24.56 -10.97 -19.94
C LYS A 356 24.10 -10.44 -18.58
N GLN A 357 24.73 -9.37 -18.05
CA GLN A 357 24.30 -8.73 -16.81
C GLN A 357 22.92 -8.08 -16.98
N LEU A 358 22.69 -7.30 -18.05
CA LEU A 358 21.39 -6.69 -18.33
C LEU A 358 20.31 -7.77 -18.49
N SER A 359 20.58 -8.84 -19.22
CA SER A 359 19.64 -9.95 -19.40
C SER A 359 19.22 -10.58 -18.05
N ARG A 360 20.16 -10.78 -17.12
CA ARG A 360 19.86 -11.28 -15.77
C ARG A 360 19.04 -10.29 -14.96
N ILE A 361 19.33 -9.00 -15.08
CA ILE A 361 18.56 -7.94 -14.42
C ILE A 361 17.12 -7.93 -14.96
N GLU A 362 16.93 -7.94 -16.29
CA GLU A 362 15.60 -7.94 -16.92
C GLU A 362 14.78 -9.22 -16.66
N LYS A 363 15.45 -10.33 -16.33
CA LYS A 363 14.80 -11.57 -15.86
C LYS A 363 14.46 -11.55 -14.37
N GLY A 364 14.94 -10.57 -13.61
CA GLY A 364 14.77 -10.47 -12.15
C GLY A 364 15.70 -11.41 -11.37
N GLU A 365 16.73 -12.00 -12.01
CA GLU A 365 17.70 -12.86 -11.34
C GLU A 365 18.67 -12.04 -10.47
N ASN A 366 19.01 -10.82 -10.90
CA ASN A 366 19.92 -9.92 -10.22
C ASN A 366 19.28 -8.55 -9.99
N ARG A 367 19.58 -7.94 -8.84
CA ARG A 367 19.28 -6.54 -8.56
C ARG A 367 20.44 -5.68 -9.12
N PRO A 368 20.20 -4.64 -9.92
CA PRO A 368 21.26 -3.71 -10.34
C PRO A 368 21.75 -2.87 -9.16
N SER A 369 23.00 -2.41 -9.23
CA SER A 369 23.47 -1.35 -8.31
C SER A 369 22.72 -0.04 -8.58
N GLY A 370 22.80 0.92 -7.65
CA GLY A 370 22.20 2.25 -7.83
C GLY A 370 22.75 2.98 -9.03
N GLU A 371 24.04 2.84 -9.31
CA GLU A 371 24.73 3.41 -10.48
C GLU A 371 24.22 2.79 -11.77
N VAL A 372 24.21 1.46 -11.88
CA VAL A 372 23.69 0.75 -13.07
C VAL A 372 22.22 1.10 -13.33
N PHE A 373 21.38 1.16 -12.30
CA PHE A 373 19.98 1.51 -12.45
C PHE A 373 19.79 2.93 -13.01
N ARG A 374 20.50 3.91 -12.46
CA ARG A 374 20.45 5.30 -12.94
C ARG A 374 20.96 5.44 -14.36
N TYR A 375 22.12 4.84 -14.65
CA TYR A 375 22.66 4.83 -16.02
C TYR A 375 21.63 4.31 -17.02
N LEU A 376 21.04 3.15 -16.76
CA LEU A 376 20.07 2.53 -17.65
C LEU A 376 18.81 3.39 -17.81
N THR A 377 18.26 3.94 -16.73
CA THR A 377 17.05 4.76 -16.80
C THR A 377 17.28 6.08 -17.52
N GLN A 378 18.42 6.73 -17.30
CA GLN A 378 18.82 7.96 -18.01
C GLN A 378 19.07 7.69 -19.51
N LYS A 379 19.78 6.61 -19.85
CA LYS A 379 20.01 6.18 -21.24
C LYS A 379 18.70 5.89 -21.99
N MET A 380 17.65 5.54 -21.26
CA MET A 380 16.29 5.32 -21.77
C MET A 380 15.35 6.52 -21.54
N GLY A 381 15.92 7.71 -21.36
CA GLY A 381 15.18 8.98 -21.37
C GLY A 381 14.35 9.28 -20.09
N ARG A 382 14.61 8.59 -18.98
CA ARG A 382 13.91 8.84 -17.71
C ARG A 382 14.87 8.87 -16.52
N LYS A 383 14.75 9.89 -15.67
CA LYS A 383 15.47 9.93 -14.38
C LYS A 383 14.57 9.31 -13.32
N ILE A 384 14.93 8.12 -12.82
CA ILE A 384 14.15 7.35 -11.84
C ILE A 384 15.06 6.99 -10.68
N ASP A 385 14.57 7.19 -9.46
CA ASP A 385 15.25 6.83 -8.22
C ASP A 385 14.63 5.60 -7.55
N TRP A 386 15.38 4.95 -6.65
CA TRP A 386 14.90 3.76 -5.93
C TRP A 386 13.72 4.05 -5.00
N ASN A 387 13.72 5.20 -4.36
CA ASN A 387 12.65 5.65 -3.48
C ASN A 387 12.30 7.08 -3.87
N MET A 388 11.14 7.26 -4.46
CA MET A 388 10.66 8.54 -4.95
C MET A 388 9.55 9.03 -4.04
N PRO A 389 9.71 10.16 -3.36
CA PRO A 389 8.58 10.76 -2.66
C PRO A 389 7.49 11.14 -3.66
N MET A 390 6.23 11.07 -3.24
CA MET A 390 5.10 11.46 -4.10
C MET A 390 5.12 12.95 -4.44
N LEU A 391 5.71 13.77 -3.56
CA LEU A 391 6.04 15.16 -3.82
C LEU A 391 7.54 15.38 -3.65
N GLU A 392 8.14 16.26 -4.44
CA GLU A 392 9.54 16.67 -4.31
C GLU A 392 9.71 17.66 -3.14
N THR A 393 9.49 17.20 -1.92
CA THR A 393 9.54 17.96 -0.69
C THR A 393 10.33 17.22 0.38
N ASP A 394 10.85 17.94 1.37
CA ASP A 394 11.45 17.40 2.60
C ASP A 394 10.46 17.40 3.78
N SER A 395 9.23 17.88 3.57
CA SER A 395 8.18 17.96 4.58
C SER A 395 7.27 16.73 4.57
N ILE A 396 7.31 15.92 5.63
CA ILE A 396 6.34 14.82 5.85
C ILE A 396 4.91 15.38 5.98
N GLN A 397 4.75 16.56 6.55
CA GLN A 397 3.45 17.21 6.64
C GLN A 397 2.85 17.50 5.25
N ALA A 398 3.66 17.94 4.29
CA ALA A 398 3.22 18.14 2.91
C ALA A 398 2.78 16.82 2.26
N LEU A 399 3.54 15.72 2.48
CA LEU A 399 3.19 14.38 2.02
C LEU A 399 1.88 13.88 2.65
N SER A 400 1.67 14.12 3.95
CA SER A 400 0.43 13.78 4.66
C SER A 400 -0.78 14.54 4.09
N ILE A 401 -0.65 15.85 3.89
CA ILE A 401 -1.73 16.69 3.32
C ILE A 401 -2.06 16.27 1.89
N ARG A 402 -1.05 15.93 1.10
CA ARG A 402 -1.28 15.38 -0.25
C ARG A 402 -2.15 14.11 -0.20
N GLN A 403 -1.94 13.22 0.76
CA GLN A 403 -2.80 12.05 0.94
C GLN A 403 -4.21 12.44 1.41
N ASP A 404 -4.36 13.50 2.20
CA ASP A 404 -5.67 14.03 2.58
C ASP A 404 -6.44 14.57 1.36
N ILE A 405 -5.76 15.26 0.43
CA ILE A 405 -6.36 15.71 -0.83
C ILE A 405 -6.97 14.49 -1.57
N MET A 406 -6.19 13.42 -1.75
CA MET A 406 -6.66 12.21 -2.44
C MET A 406 -7.81 11.52 -1.70
N TYR A 407 -7.79 11.51 -0.37
CA TYR A 407 -8.86 10.95 0.45
C TYR A 407 -10.17 11.75 0.29
N TRP A 408 -10.10 13.08 0.42
CA TRP A 408 -11.29 13.93 0.32
C TRP A 408 -11.87 13.97 -1.10
N SER A 409 -11.01 13.92 -2.12
CA SER A 409 -11.42 13.74 -3.52
C SER A 409 -12.21 12.45 -3.72
N GLY A 410 -11.69 11.32 -3.24
CA GLY A 410 -12.37 10.03 -3.28
C GLY A 410 -13.70 10.01 -2.52
N MET A 411 -13.81 10.76 -1.42
CA MET A 411 -15.04 10.92 -0.64
C MET A 411 -15.97 12.02 -1.20
N ARG A 412 -15.62 12.64 -2.32
CA ARG A 412 -16.39 13.72 -2.97
C ARG A 412 -16.67 14.92 -2.05
N GLN A 413 -15.74 15.17 -1.09
CA GLN A 413 -15.81 16.30 -0.15
C GLN A 413 -14.99 17.47 -0.68
N TYR A 414 -15.46 18.10 -1.75
CA TYR A 414 -14.73 19.05 -2.57
C TYR A 414 -14.30 20.33 -1.82
N ASP A 415 -15.06 20.79 -0.84
CA ASP A 415 -14.68 21.93 0.01
C ASP A 415 -13.44 21.61 0.86
N LYS A 416 -13.41 20.39 1.43
CA LYS A 416 -12.26 19.92 2.22
C LYS A 416 -11.04 19.67 1.33
N GLU A 417 -11.26 19.10 0.15
CA GLU A 417 -10.20 18.91 -0.85
C GLU A 417 -9.57 20.24 -1.22
N LYS A 418 -10.37 21.27 -1.52
CA LYS A 418 -9.92 22.63 -1.82
C LYS A 418 -9.10 23.23 -0.68
N GLU A 419 -9.60 23.13 0.56
CA GLU A 419 -8.88 23.60 1.76
C GLU A 419 -7.49 22.95 1.86
N ARG A 420 -7.40 21.63 1.60
CA ARG A 420 -6.13 20.89 1.66
C ARG A 420 -5.17 21.27 0.54
N ILE A 421 -5.66 21.53 -0.68
CA ILE A 421 -4.83 22.03 -1.79
C ILE A 421 -4.20 23.39 -1.41
N GLU A 422 -4.98 24.33 -0.88
CA GLU A 422 -4.44 25.63 -0.47
C GLU A 422 -3.43 25.50 0.70
N LYS A 423 -3.71 24.64 1.67
CA LYS A 423 -2.78 24.34 2.76
C LYS A 423 -1.48 23.72 2.25
N LEU A 424 -1.56 22.81 1.26
CA LEU A 424 -0.38 22.22 0.64
C LEU A 424 0.51 23.28 0.00
N LYS A 425 -0.07 24.22 -0.77
CA LYS A 425 0.66 25.32 -1.40
C LYS A 425 1.36 26.21 -0.37
N GLN A 426 0.67 26.51 0.74
CA GLN A 426 1.26 27.33 1.83
C GLN A 426 2.49 26.66 2.45
N ILE A 427 2.42 25.33 2.70
CA ILE A 427 3.54 24.60 3.31
C ILE A 427 4.72 24.48 2.35
N ILE A 428 4.46 24.24 1.07
CA ILE A 428 5.50 24.14 0.03
C ILE A 428 6.19 25.50 -0.17
N GLY A 429 5.45 26.59 -0.09
CA GLY A 429 5.95 27.93 -0.36
C GLY A 429 6.12 28.23 -1.86
N ASN A 430 5.93 29.48 -2.23
CA ASN A 430 5.88 29.93 -3.63
C ASN A 430 7.14 29.56 -4.44
N ASP A 431 8.33 29.63 -3.83
CA ASP A 431 9.60 29.36 -4.52
C ASP A 431 9.75 27.90 -4.98
N ASN A 432 8.99 26.99 -4.40
CA ASN A 432 9.04 25.57 -4.73
C ASN A 432 7.90 25.10 -5.65
N LEU A 433 6.86 25.92 -5.87
CA LEU A 433 5.70 25.53 -6.67
C LEU A 433 6.02 25.26 -8.14
N GLU A 434 7.11 25.81 -8.66
CA GLU A 434 7.56 25.61 -10.04
C GLU A 434 8.43 24.35 -10.23
N ARG A 435 8.78 23.62 -9.15
CA ARG A 435 9.47 22.34 -9.29
C ARG A 435 8.59 21.34 -10.05
N PRO A 436 9.13 20.58 -11.01
CA PRO A 436 8.33 19.79 -11.97
C PRO A 436 7.29 18.87 -11.32
N TYR A 437 7.66 18.09 -10.31
CA TYR A 437 6.74 17.16 -9.65
C TYR A 437 5.71 17.85 -8.76
N ILE A 438 6.07 18.98 -8.12
CA ILE A 438 5.14 19.78 -7.32
C ILE A 438 4.14 20.47 -8.24
N ARG A 439 4.63 21.11 -9.30
CA ARG A 439 3.79 21.77 -10.30
C ARG A 439 2.81 20.80 -10.96
N GLN A 440 3.27 19.59 -11.30
CA GLN A 440 2.42 18.54 -11.82
C GLN A 440 1.27 18.19 -10.86
N GLU A 441 1.59 17.94 -9.58
CA GLU A 441 0.60 17.58 -8.56
C GLU A 441 -0.44 18.69 -8.35
N ILE A 442 0.01 19.94 -8.21
CA ILE A 442 -0.90 21.09 -8.03
C ILE A 442 -1.80 21.27 -9.25
N LEU A 443 -1.24 21.28 -10.47
CA LEU A 443 -2.04 21.39 -11.69
C LEU A 443 -3.02 20.24 -11.83
N PHE A 444 -2.60 19.01 -11.50
CA PHE A 444 -3.45 17.83 -11.56
C PHE A 444 -4.62 17.92 -10.58
N THR A 445 -4.35 18.18 -9.30
CA THR A 445 -5.39 18.22 -8.25
C THR A 445 -6.37 19.35 -8.46
N GLU A 446 -5.89 20.56 -8.80
CA GLU A 446 -6.77 21.69 -9.12
C GLU A 446 -7.64 21.46 -10.37
N THR A 447 -7.06 20.82 -11.40
CA THR A 447 -7.81 20.50 -12.61
C THR A 447 -8.90 19.46 -12.32
N SER A 448 -8.56 18.41 -11.54
CA SER A 448 -9.52 17.39 -11.13
C SER A 448 -10.66 17.99 -10.32
N LEU A 449 -10.36 18.82 -9.33
CA LEU A 449 -11.38 19.51 -8.53
C LEU A 449 -12.30 20.39 -9.39
N LYS A 450 -11.74 21.16 -10.32
CA LYS A 450 -12.54 22.01 -11.24
C LYS A 450 -13.42 21.18 -12.18
N CYS A 451 -12.95 20.01 -12.61
CA CYS A 451 -13.75 19.08 -13.43
C CYS A 451 -14.92 18.50 -12.62
N GLU A 452 -14.64 17.98 -11.42
CA GLU A 452 -15.65 17.35 -10.56
C GLU A 452 -16.72 18.34 -10.08
N THR A 453 -16.35 19.60 -9.93
CA THR A 453 -17.27 20.71 -9.59
C THR A 453 -17.88 21.42 -10.80
N ASN A 454 -17.65 20.92 -12.02
CA ASN A 454 -18.16 21.49 -13.28
C ASN A 454 -17.79 22.99 -13.51
N ILE A 455 -16.65 23.45 -12.96
CA ILE A 455 -16.17 24.83 -13.15
C ILE A 455 -15.55 25.01 -14.53
N ILE A 456 -14.95 23.97 -15.10
CA ILE A 456 -14.32 23.98 -16.42
C ILE A 456 -14.92 22.92 -17.34
N ILE A 457 -14.91 23.18 -18.64
CA ILE A 457 -15.37 22.23 -19.66
C ILE A 457 -14.29 21.22 -20.04
N ALA A 458 -14.67 20.10 -20.65
CA ALA A 458 -13.77 19.01 -21.00
C ALA A 458 -12.56 19.44 -21.85
N SER A 459 -12.76 20.35 -22.83
CA SER A 459 -11.67 20.82 -23.69
C SER A 459 -10.65 21.70 -22.96
N GLU A 460 -11.06 22.43 -21.94
CA GLU A 460 -10.17 23.22 -21.08
C GLU A 460 -9.42 22.31 -20.13
N ALA A 461 -10.13 21.36 -19.49
CA ALA A 461 -9.53 20.36 -18.63
C ALA A 461 -8.44 19.56 -19.37
N MET A 462 -8.70 19.17 -20.63
CA MET A 462 -7.74 18.48 -21.48
C MET A 462 -6.42 19.24 -21.61
N LYS A 463 -6.47 20.55 -21.88
CA LYS A 463 -5.28 21.41 -22.01
C LYS A 463 -4.49 21.44 -20.68
N LEU A 464 -5.19 21.55 -19.55
CA LEU A 464 -4.58 21.60 -18.23
C LEU A 464 -3.94 20.26 -17.86
N TYR A 465 -4.57 19.12 -18.15
CA TYR A 465 -3.97 17.80 -17.91
C TYR A 465 -2.74 17.57 -18.80
N TYR A 466 -2.75 17.98 -20.07
CA TYR A 466 -1.53 17.93 -20.90
C TYR A 466 -0.43 18.82 -20.35
N LYS A 467 -0.76 20.02 -19.84
CA LYS A 467 0.21 20.89 -19.17
C LYS A 467 0.77 20.25 -17.90
N ALA A 468 -0.08 19.60 -17.08
CA ALA A 468 0.36 18.88 -15.90
C ALA A 468 1.28 17.71 -16.26
N LEU A 469 0.89 16.90 -17.25
CA LEU A 469 1.68 15.75 -17.70
C LEU A 469 3.05 16.18 -18.21
N SER A 470 3.12 17.24 -19.01
CA SER A 470 4.37 17.74 -19.61
C SER A 470 5.42 18.21 -18.58
N CYS A 471 5.04 18.41 -17.32
CA CYS A 471 6.00 18.77 -16.28
C CYS A 471 7.03 17.67 -16.01
N THR A 472 6.66 16.39 -16.16
CA THR A 472 7.53 15.25 -15.80
C THR A 472 7.59 14.16 -16.85
N PHE A 473 6.66 14.15 -17.82
CA PHE A 473 6.51 13.11 -18.83
C PHE A 473 6.48 13.70 -20.23
N PRO A 474 7.39 13.28 -21.14
CA PRO A 474 7.40 13.74 -22.52
C PRO A 474 6.11 13.31 -23.24
N ILE A 475 5.36 14.28 -23.73
CA ILE A 475 4.02 14.06 -24.34
C ILE A 475 4.10 13.16 -25.58
N GLU A 476 5.18 13.24 -26.35
CA GLU A 476 5.44 12.40 -27.51
C GLU A 476 5.47 10.91 -27.18
N TYR A 477 5.67 10.52 -25.90
CA TYR A 477 5.62 9.13 -25.48
C TYR A 477 4.21 8.53 -25.56
N LEU A 478 3.16 9.35 -25.54
CA LEU A 478 1.79 8.88 -25.70
C LEU A 478 1.51 8.31 -27.10
N SER A 479 2.24 8.77 -28.13
CA SER A 479 2.11 8.27 -29.50
C SER A 479 2.87 6.93 -29.73
N ARG A 480 3.76 6.52 -28.82
CA ARG A 480 4.51 5.28 -28.97
C ARG A 480 3.61 4.06 -28.88
N LYS A 481 4.04 2.97 -29.50
CA LYS A 481 3.35 1.67 -29.42
C LYS A 481 3.22 1.16 -27.99
N GLN A 482 4.23 1.41 -27.15
CA GLN A 482 4.24 1.05 -25.72
C GLN A 482 4.68 2.26 -24.90
N LEU A 483 3.96 2.51 -23.80
CA LEU A 483 4.35 3.53 -22.84
C LEU A 483 5.57 3.06 -22.03
N PRO A 484 6.52 3.95 -21.70
CA PRO A 484 7.65 3.64 -20.81
C PRO A 484 7.15 3.38 -19.36
N PHE A 485 8.07 3.36 -18.39
CA PHE A 485 7.68 3.42 -16.99
C PHE A 485 6.90 4.71 -16.70
N ILE A 486 5.80 4.57 -16.02
CA ILE A 486 4.86 5.65 -15.67
C ILE A 486 4.77 5.71 -14.15
N ARG A 487 4.99 6.89 -13.58
CA ARG A 487 4.73 7.15 -12.17
C ARG A 487 3.23 7.21 -11.90
N ARG A 488 2.87 7.12 -10.63
CA ARG A 488 1.48 7.12 -10.19
C ARG A 488 0.68 8.33 -10.72
N GLU A 489 1.19 9.55 -10.51
CA GLU A 489 0.51 10.79 -10.94
C GLU A 489 0.41 10.87 -12.47
N GLU A 490 1.46 10.50 -13.18
CA GLU A 490 1.47 10.43 -14.64
C GLU A 490 0.38 9.47 -15.13
N GLY A 491 0.25 8.30 -14.49
CA GLY A 491 -0.79 7.31 -14.82
C GLY A 491 -2.20 7.85 -14.60
N MET A 492 -2.44 8.58 -13.50
CA MET A 492 -3.73 9.21 -13.21
C MET A 492 -4.06 10.31 -14.23
N ILE A 493 -3.08 11.16 -14.58
CA ILE A 493 -3.28 12.23 -15.58
C ILE A 493 -3.59 11.62 -16.95
N ILE A 494 -2.84 10.61 -17.39
CA ILE A 494 -3.07 9.93 -18.67
C ILE A 494 -4.46 9.26 -18.69
N SER A 495 -4.87 8.66 -17.58
CA SER A 495 -6.20 8.07 -17.43
C SER A 495 -7.32 9.11 -17.56
N ASN A 496 -7.15 10.29 -16.91
CA ASN A 496 -8.11 11.38 -17.04
C ASN A 496 -8.15 11.95 -18.48
N ILE A 497 -7.00 12.06 -19.15
CA ILE A 497 -6.95 12.42 -20.58
C ILE A 497 -7.76 11.43 -21.43
N ALA A 498 -7.55 10.12 -21.20
CA ALA A 498 -8.30 9.08 -21.92
C ALA A 498 -9.81 9.17 -21.65
N TYR A 499 -10.20 9.38 -20.39
CA TYR A 499 -11.61 9.57 -20.01
C TYR A 499 -12.22 10.80 -20.67
N LEU A 500 -11.51 11.91 -20.74
CA LEU A 500 -11.98 13.12 -21.42
C LEU A 500 -12.13 12.93 -22.95
N TYR A 501 -11.24 12.17 -23.60
CA TYR A 501 -11.43 11.79 -25.01
C TYR A 501 -12.77 11.06 -25.20
N HIS A 502 -13.11 10.14 -24.31
CA HIS A 502 -14.40 9.46 -24.37
C HIS A 502 -15.57 10.44 -24.21
N LYS A 503 -15.53 11.34 -23.23
CA LYS A 503 -16.56 12.37 -23.00
C LYS A 503 -16.73 13.34 -24.16
N MET A 504 -15.67 13.57 -24.93
CA MET A 504 -15.68 14.42 -26.13
C MET A 504 -16.08 13.65 -27.41
N GLY A 505 -16.42 12.36 -27.31
CA GLY A 505 -16.83 11.52 -28.45
C GLY A 505 -15.65 10.89 -29.21
N GLU A 506 -14.40 11.13 -28.80
CA GLU A 506 -13.20 10.56 -29.42
C GLU A 506 -12.88 9.16 -28.84
N THR A 507 -13.87 8.29 -28.84
CA THR A 507 -13.86 6.99 -28.13
C THR A 507 -12.72 6.06 -28.56
N SER A 508 -12.35 6.08 -29.86
CA SER A 508 -11.22 5.25 -30.35
C SER A 508 -9.88 5.66 -29.74
N LYS A 509 -9.63 6.96 -29.57
CA LYS A 509 -8.43 7.48 -28.91
C LYS A 509 -8.44 7.13 -27.41
N ALA A 510 -9.63 7.24 -26.77
CA ALA A 510 -9.79 6.85 -25.38
C ALA A 510 -9.46 5.36 -25.18
N GLN A 511 -10.02 4.47 -26.00
CA GLN A 511 -9.78 3.05 -25.93
C GLN A 511 -8.30 2.72 -26.15
N GLU A 512 -7.66 3.28 -27.18
CA GLU A 512 -6.23 3.08 -27.45
C GLU A 512 -5.36 3.46 -26.25
N LEU A 513 -5.65 4.61 -25.63
CA LEU A 513 -4.85 5.11 -24.52
C LEU A 513 -5.06 4.26 -23.26
N PHE A 514 -6.28 3.82 -22.96
CA PHE A 514 -6.54 2.87 -21.86
C PHE A 514 -5.89 1.51 -22.11
N GLU A 515 -5.90 0.99 -23.33
CA GLU A 515 -5.22 -0.25 -23.69
C GLU A 515 -3.70 -0.14 -23.50
N LYS A 516 -3.09 0.99 -23.87
CA LYS A 516 -1.67 1.25 -23.61
C LYS A 516 -1.36 1.36 -22.12
N LEU A 517 -2.20 2.03 -21.34
CA LEU A 517 -2.08 2.09 -19.88
C LEU A 517 -2.24 0.72 -19.26
N PHE A 518 -3.28 -0.02 -19.64
CA PHE A 518 -3.52 -1.38 -19.15
C PHE A 518 -2.34 -2.30 -19.47
N ALA A 519 -1.83 -2.25 -20.72
CA ALA A 519 -0.64 -2.98 -21.11
C ALA A 519 0.62 -2.52 -20.34
N ALA A 520 0.66 -1.27 -19.85
CA ALA A 520 1.74 -0.80 -18.98
C ALA A 520 1.76 -1.54 -17.64
N PHE A 521 0.61 -1.87 -17.11
CA PHE A 521 0.46 -2.50 -15.81
C PHE A 521 0.26 -4.03 -15.88
N ARG A 522 -0.26 -4.57 -17.01
CA ARG A 522 -0.58 -6.01 -17.20
C ARG A 522 0.59 -7.00 -17.13
N PRO A 523 1.82 -6.75 -17.65
CA PRO A 523 2.95 -7.68 -17.48
C PRO A 523 3.29 -7.93 -16.04
N GLN A 524 2.71 -7.15 -15.21
CA GLN A 524 2.74 -7.18 -13.77
C GLN A 524 1.48 -7.86 -13.22
N GLN A 525 0.95 -8.95 -13.84
CA GLN A 525 -0.18 -9.71 -13.27
C GLN A 525 0.09 -10.14 -11.82
N GLN A 526 1.37 -10.26 -11.47
CA GLN A 526 1.81 -10.32 -10.07
C GLN A 526 1.76 -8.95 -9.39
N LEU A 527 1.80 -7.84 -10.14
CA LEU A 527 1.85 -6.46 -9.67
C LEU A 527 0.48 -5.76 -9.65
N PHE A 528 -0.57 -6.28 -10.26
CA PHE A 528 -1.94 -5.91 -9.87
C PHE A 528 -2.20 -6.25 -8.40
N ARG A 529 -1.42 -7.20 -7.82
CA ARG A 529 -1.33 -7.41 -6.37
C ARG A 529 -0.40 -6.44 -5.64
N VAL A 530 0.41 -5.66 -6.36
CA VAL A 530 1.47 -4.75 -5.85
C VAL A 530 1.18 -3.32 -6.32
N ASN A 531 -0.05 -2.87 -6.27
CA ASN A 531 -0.40 -1.70 -7.04
C ASN A 531 -0.42 -0.38 -6.27
N ASN A 532 -0.44 0.71 -7.04
CA ASN A 532 -0.73 2.05 -6.57
C ASN A 532 -2.20 2.41 -6.78
N SER A 533 -2.70 3.39 -6.05
CA SER A 533 -4.08 3.89 -6.16
C SER A 533 -4.43 4.46 -7.55
N ALA A 534 -3.44 4.81 -8.38
CA ALA A 534 -3.67 5.24 -9.75
C ALA A 534 -4.27 4.13 -10.62
N CYS A 535 -3.89 2.87 -10.36
CA CYS A 535 -4.47 1.77 -11.11
C CYS A 535 -5.94 1.55 -10.77
N ALA A 536 -6.37 1.75 -9.52
CA ALA A 536 -7.77 1.64 -9.16
C ALA A 536 -8.63 2.64 -9.96
N VAL A 537 -8.20 3.90 -10.02
CA VAL A 537 -8.89 4.93 -10.83
C VAL A 537 -8.87 4.58 -12.31
N MET A 538 -7.69 4.24 -12.86
CA MET A 538 -7.53 3.88 -14.27
C MET A 538 -8.40 2.67 -14.66
N LEU A 539 -8.39 1.61 -13.85
CA LEU A 539 -9.19 0.41 -14.13
C LEU A 539 -10.69 0.71 -14.06
N GLY A 540 -11.14 1.53 -13.09
CA GLY A 540 -12.53 1.96 -12.98
C GLY A 540 -12.98 2.79 -14.19
N GLN A 541 -12.18 3.75 -14.64
CA GLN A 541 -12.47 4.54 -15.84
C GLN A 541 -12.43 3.69 -17.12
N TYR A 542 -11.51 2.73 -17.21
CA TYR A 542 -11.46 1.81 -18.37
C TYR A 542 -12.66 0.86 -18.39
N SER A 543 -13.07 0.32 -17.25
CA SER A 543 -14.26 -0.51 -17.13
C SER A 543 -15.51 0.28 -17.54
N SER A 544 -15.65 1.53 -17.07
CA SER A 544 -16.76 2.40 -17.47
C SER A 544 -16.81 2.60 -18.99
N LEU A 545 -15.66 2.86 -19.64
CA LEU A 545 -15.60 2.96 -21.11
C LEU A 545 -16.07 1.65 -21.78
N LEU A 546 -15.61 0.49 -21.30
CA LEU A 546 -16.01 -0.80 -21.86
C LEU A 546 -17.51 -1.07 -21.68
N GLY A 547 -18.09 -0.67 -20.54
CA GLY A 547 -19.51 -0.74 -20.28
C GLY A 547 -20.34 0.15 -21.24
N ASP A 548 -19.93 1.41 -21.43
CA ASP A 548 -20.55 2.33 -22.40
C ASP A 548 -20.49 1.78 -23.84
N LEU A 549 -19.44 1.03 -24.17
CA LEU A 549 -19.29 0.30 -25.44
C LEU A 549 -20.05 -1.04 -25.49
N LYS A 550 -20.83 -1.37 -24.46
CA LYS A 550 -21.54 -2.64 -24.29
C LYS A 550 -20.63 -3.89 -24.30
N LYS A 551 -19.34 -3.72 -23.99
CA LYS A 551 -18.36 -4.81 -23.84
C LYS A 551 -18.36 -5.34 -22.39
N TYR A 552 -19.52 -5.66 -21.85
CA TYR A 552 -19.74 -5.96 -20.44
C TYR A 552 -18.87 -7.10 -19.90
N ASN A 553 -18.64 -8.18 -20.68
CA ASN A 553 -17.75 -9.27 -20.25
C ASN A 553 -16.29 -8.78 -20.04
N ASN A 554 -15.83 -7.85 -20.87
CA ASN A 554 -14.49 -7.28 -20.72
C ASN A 554 -14.44 -6.32 -19.53
N ALA A 555 -15.50 -5.55 -19.30
CA ALA A 555 -15.64 -4.67 -18.15
C ALA A 555 -15.58 -5.48 -16.83
N LEU A 556 -16.35 -6.57 -16.72
CA LEU A 556 -16.30 -7.51 -15.58
C LEU A 556 -14.89 -8.04 -15.29
N ILE A 557 -14.11 -8.34 -16.33
CA ILE A 557 -12.70 -8.77 -16.12
C ILE A 557 -11.88 -7.65 -15.49
N ILE A 558 -12.04 -6.42 -15.97
CA ILE A 558 -11.33 -5.25 -15.45
C ILE A 558 -11.75 -4.93 -14.02
N ASP A 559 -13.05 -4.94 -13.73
CA ASP A 559 -13.56 -4.67 -12.37
C ASP A 559 -13.14 -5.75 -11.37
N ASN A 560 -13.12 -7.02 -11.78
CA ASN A 560 -12.60 -8.10 -10.94
C ASN A 560 -11.09 -7.90 -10.63
N ILE A 561 -10.28 -7.50 -11.62
CA ILE A 561 -8.86 -7.16 -11.39
C ILE A 561 -8.75 -6.00 -10.40
N ASN A 562 -9.57 -4.96 -10.56
CA ASN A 562 -9.57 -3.80 -9.70
C ASN A 562 -9.99 -4.15 -8.26
N LEU A 563 -11.05 -4.95 -8.11
CA LEU A 563 -11.52 -5.44 -6.81
C LEU A 563 -10.43 -6.25 -6.08
N GLN A 564 -9.72 -7.12 -6.80
CA GLN A 564 -8.57 -7.84 -6.24
C GLN A 564 -7.44 -6.91 -5.81
N CYS A 565 -7.19 -5.81 -6.54
CA CYS A 565 -6.21 -4.80 -6.14
C CYS A 565 -6.63 -4.13 -4.83
N GLU A 566 -7.88 -3.68 -4.70
CA GLU A 566 -8.39 -3.05 -3.48
C GLU A 566 -8.29 -3.99 -2.27
N ILE A 567 -8.67 -5.26 -2.44
CA ILE A 567 -8.58 -6.26 -1.37
C ILE A 567 -7.11 -6.49 -0.95
N ASN A 568 -6.19 -6.59 -1.89
CA ASN A 568 -4.76 -6.81 -1.60
C ASN A 568 -4.07 -5.59 -0.98
N HIS A 569 -4.62 -4.39 -1.19
CA HIS A 569 -4.15 -3.16 -0.53
C HIS A 569 -4.85 -2.88 0.80
N TYR A 570 -5.74 -3.78 1.23
CA TYR A 570 -6.53 -3.61 2.46
C TYR A 570 -7.43 -2.37 2.44
N SER A 571 -7.82 -1.91 1.23
CA SER A 571 -8.60 -0.69 1.00
C SER A 571 -10.09 -1.00 0.86
N LEU A 572 -10.95 -0.11 1.33
CA LEU A 572 -12.40 -0.10 1.11
C LEU A 572 -12.83 1.00 0.13
N SER A 573 -11.91 1.86 -0.32
CA SER A 573 -12.24 3.11 -1.00
C SER A 573 -13.11 2.92 -2.24
N PHE A 574 -12.88 1.87 -3.03
CA PHE A 574 -13.60 1.62 -4.28
C PHE A 574 -14.42 0.33 -4.29
N ILE A 575 -14.41 -0.46 -3.20
CA ILE A 575 -15.09 -1.77 -3.18
C ILE A 575 -16.59 -1.63 -3.44
N SER A 576 -17.24 -0.63 -2.84
CA SER A 576 -18.66 -0.38 -3.05
C SER A 576 -19.00 -0.09 -4.51
N ASP A 577 -18.24 0.80 -5.14
CA ASP A 577 -18.45 1.18 -6.54
C ASP A 577 -18.19 0.02 -7.51
N LEU A 578 -17.11 -0.75 -7.25
CA LEU A 578 -16.76 -1.92 -8.07
C LEU A 578 -17.81 -3.03 -7.99
N LEU A 579 -18.35 -3.30 -6.82
CA LEU A 579 -19.44 -4.26 -6.66
C LEU A 579 -20.70 -3.80 -7.37
N TYR A 580 -21.00 -2.50 -7.38
CA TYR A 580 -22.11 -1.94 -8.12
C TYR A 580 -21.89 -2.07 -9.62
N ASN A 581 -20.69 -1.77 -10.13
CA ASN A 581 -20.35 -1.93 -11.54
C ASN A 581 -20.54 -3.39 -11.98
N GLU A 582 -20.00 -4.36 -11.23
CA GLU A 582 -20.22 -5.78 -11.52
C GLU A 582 -21.72 -6.14 -11.50
N ALA A 583 -22.53 -5.59 -10.57
CA ALA A 583 -23.97 -5.81 -10.53
C ALA A 583 -24.67 -5.25 -11.76
N TRP A 584 -24.27 -4.05 -12.20
CA TRP A 584 -24.80 -3.43 -13.43
C TRP A 584 -24.45 -4.26 -14.67
N GLU A 585 -23.23 -4.70 -14.79
CA GLU A 585 -22.75 -5.49 -15.92
C GLU A 585 -23.46 -6.85 -16.01
N TYR A 586 -23.60 -7.59 -14.91
CA TYR A 586 -24.38 -8.82 -14.87
C TYR A 586 -25.85 -8.60 -15.26
N TYR A 587 -26.44 -7.49 -14.81
CA TYR A 587 -27.79 -7.14 -15.17
C TYR A 587 -27.94 -6.84 -16.66
N GLU A 588 -27.01 -6.12 -17.28
CA GLU A 588 -27.04 -5.76 -18.71
C GLU A 588 -26.67 -6.95 -19.62
N ILE A 589 -25.86 -7.90 -19.14
CA ILE A 589 -25.57 -9.13 -19.89
C ILE A 589 -26.81 -10.02 -20.00
N ASP A 590 -27.41 -10.40 -18.88
CA ASP A 590 -28.66 -11.17 -18.85
C ASP A 590 -29.29 -11.14 -17.45
N LYS A 591 -30.28 -10.28 -17.27
CA LYS A 591 -30.95 -10.05 -15.99
C LYS A 591 -31.69 -11.29 -15.44
N ASN A 592 -32.07 -12.24 -16.28
CA ASN A 592 -32.76 -13.44 -15.85
C ASN A 592 -31.76 -14.51 -15.38
N LYS A 593 -30.70 -14.70 -16.17
CA LYS A 593 -29.65 -15.69 -15.91
C LYS A 593 -28.83 -15.33 -14.66
N TYR A 594 -28.45 -14.06 -14.51
CA TYR A 594 -27.56 -13.60 -13.45
C TYR A 594 -28.29 -12.89 -12.30
N LYS A 595 -29.58 -13.23 -12.08
CA LYS A 595 -30.42 -12.56 -11.05
C LYS A 595 -29.83 -12.67 -9.65
N ARG A 596 -29.27 -13.79 -9.28
CA ARG A 596 -28.65 -14.01 -7.96
C ARG A 596 -27.39 -13.18 -7.81
N GLU A 597 -26.52 -13.21 -8.81
CA GLU A 597 -25.22 -12.55 -8.83
C GLU A 597 -25.38 -11.03 -8.69
N TYR A 598 -26.14 -10.39 -9.55
CA TYR A 598 -26.28 -8.93 -9.49
C TYR A 598 -26.99 -8.45 -8.22
N ARG A 599 -27.96 -9.20 -7.70
CA ARG A 599 -28.62 -8.86 -6.44
C ARG A 599 -27.64 -8.92 -5.26
N GLN A 600 -26.85 -9.99 -5.17
CA GLN A 600 -25.87 -10.16 -4.11
C GLN A 600 -24.81 -9.05 -4.16
N LYS A 601 -24.29 -8.75 -5.36
CA LYS A 601 -23.31 -7.68 -5.57
C LYS A 601 -23.87 -6.31 -5.20
N PHE A 602 -25.09 -5.99 -5.65
CA PHE A 602 -25.77 -4.74 -5.34
C PHE A 602 -26.01 -4.56 -3.83
N LEU A 603 -26.51 -5.60 -3.16
CA LEU A 603 -26.71 -5.55 -1.70
C LEU A 603 -25.40 -5.39 -0.95
N SER A 604 -24.35 -6.09 -1.36
CA SER A 604 -23.03 -5.97 -0.74
C SER A 604 -22.44 -4.57 -0.96
N ALA A 605 -22.56 -4.00 -2.16
CA ALA A 605 -22.17 -2.62 -2.46
C ALA A 605 -22.85 -1.62 -1.52
N TRP A 606 -24.18 -1.73 -1.40
CA TRP A 606 -24.95 -0.86 -0.51
C TRP A 606 -24.53 -0.98 0.96
N LYS A 607 -24.35 -2.23 1.46
CA LYS A 607 -23.96 -2.43 2.87
C LYS A 607 -22.53 -1.97 3.18
N ILE A 608 -21.61 -2.07 2.21
CA ILE A 608 -20.26 -1.51 2.35
C ILE A 608 -20.30 0.02 2.34
N ALA A 609 -21.11 0.66 1.49
CA ALA A 609 -21.31 2.09 1.53
C ALA A 609 -21.90 2.56 2.89
N GLU A 610 -22.90 1.82 3.43
CA GLU A 610 -23.43 2.10 4.77
C GLU A 610 -22.34 1.93 5.86
N PHE A 611 -21.49 0.91 5.75
CA PHE A 611 -20.38 0.69 6.67
C PHE A 611 -19.39 1.84 6.63
N THR A 612 -18.98 2.30 5.45
CA THR A 612 -18.04 3.42 5.26
C THR A 612 -18.67 4.80 5.42
N LYS A 613 -19.98 4.89 5.65
CA LYS A 613 -20.75 6.14 5.75
C LYS A 613 -20.64 7.00 4.47
N ASP A 614 -20.54 6.37 3.30
CA ASP A 614 -20.57 7.05 2.00
C ASP A 614 -22.02 7.41 1.64
N TRP A 615 -22.45 8.57 2.13
CA TRP A 615 -23.84 9.06 1.95
C TRP A 615 -24.21 9.27 0.49
N THR A 616 -23.26 9.61 -0.37
CA THR A 616 -23.48 9.80 -1.82
C THR A 616 -23.85 8.48 -2.48
N SER A 617 -23.05 7.44 -2.25
CA SER A 617 -23.32 6.09 -2.79
C SER A 617 -24.58 5.48 -2.16
N ILE A 618 -24.86 5.71 -0.87
CA ILE A 618 -26.09 5.25 -0.23
C ILE A 618 -27.33 5.87 -0.93
N ALA A 619 -27.36 7.18 -1.17
CA ALA A 619 -28.44 7.84 -1.86
C ALA A 619 -28.64 7.28 -3.28
N PHE A 620 -27.53 7.11 -4.01
CA PHE A 620 -27.51 6.54 -5.35
C PHE A 620 -28.07 5.10 -5.40
N TYR A 621 -27.73 4.23 -4.44
CA TYR A 621 -28.25 2.86 -4.38
C TYR A 621 -29.72 2.81 -4.01
N LYS A 622 -30.18 3.69 -3.13
CA LYS A 622 -31.58 3.79 -2.73
C LYS A 622 -32.50 4.12 -3.92
N GLU A 623 -32.08 5.02 -4.82
CA GLU A 623 -32.82 5.32 -6.04
C GLU A 623 -32.93 4.11 -6.98
N ARG A 624 -31.95 3.19 -6.95
CA ARG A 624 -31.85 2.03 -7.84
C ARG A 624 -32.34 0.73 -7.23
N GLU A 625 -32.79 0.76 -5.98
CA GLU A 625 -33.27 -0.41 -5.25
C GLU A 625 -34.30 -1.22 -6.06
N LYS A 626 -35.33 -0.53 -6.59
CA LYS A 626 -36.37 -1.18 -7.39
C LYS A 626 -35.81 -1.88 -8.63
N LYS A 627 -34.81 -1.33 -9.30
CA LYS A 627 -34.21 -1.93 -10.52
C LYS A 627 -33.58 -3.29 -10.20
N TYR A 628 -32.86 -3.38 -9.09
CA TYR A 628 -32.03 -4.56 -8.78
C TYR A 628 -32.68 -5.55 -7.82
N LEU A 629 -33.66 -5.13 -7.01
CA LEU A 629 -34.24 -5.98 -5.94
C LEU A 629 -35.70 -6.41 -6.17
N SER A 630 -36.37 -5.89 -7.21
CA SER A 630 -37.71 -6.31 -7.60
C SER A 630 -37.80 -7.70 -8.27
#